data_1c842b7ee5fa1171df3928973c1ebdcf
#
_entry.id   1c842b7ee5fa1171df3928973c1ebdcf
#
_cell.length_a   1.000
_cell.length_b   1.000
_cell.length_c   1.000
_cell.angle_alpha   90.00
_cell.angle_beta   90.00
_cell.angle_gamma   90.00
#
_symmetry.space_group_name_H-M   'P 1'
#
loop_
_entity.id
_entity.type
_entity.pdbx_description
1 polymer ?
#
loop_
_entity_poly.entity_id
_entity_poly.type
_entity_poly.pdbx_seq_one_letter_code
_entity_poly.pdbx_strand_id
1 'polypeptide(L)'
;MSQVVGIDRKIKRAWLDAALDRLAQGTDKKELRTFLDEYLKEELPGKSSRAKAMGIVLKIWNNIPHKNLPLRNRAVSLLPSISGQERVWLHLGMAALAYPFFRDTAEVVGRLLALQDDFTTAQVQARLVTTWGDRVTSKLAARYLLNTLVDWDLLRSTKKQGHFLLTRKMSGSIPELQLWLLEALLAASSADEIEAQQLLRLPESFSFQLNVGMADLRKHEGFDIHRQGLDMDMVALRKVKLEPLPKPTMKAKGPKKSKKVKPKQPTLFDSQVEKAASGNGKPNSDTSRSKTRAPKRKEHSQTDERRRIEDTIKNEVLRTLSERADRFLQVQGTVLVPDAPFAAPSQECAEQFRDGHYFGCIALTQIVMENIICHVWQIKLKKKPNQEGSFEKNLAALHKKTFISDEWKTKLDQMWSERHSFYHLRPSVDSDQRKLEEAARKMLLLLNDLEQEFLGFDVK
;
A
#
# COMPACT_ATOMS: atom_id res chain seq x y z
N MET A 1 3.22 -8.13 -4.01
CA MET A 1 3.18 -7.25 -2.80
C MET A 1 1.73 -7.03 -2.43
N SER A 2 1.32 -7.38 -1.22
CA SER A 2 -0.06 -7.13 -0.78
C SER A 2 -0.28 -5.62 -0.72
N GLN A 3 -1.25 -5.12 -1.47
CA GLN A 3 -1.59 -3.70 -1.49
C GLN A 3 -2.05 -3.26 -0.10
N VAL A 4 -1.44 -2.20 0.44
CA VAL A 4 -1.79 -1.65 1.74
C VAL A 4 -3.08 -0.85 1.60
N VAL A 5 -4.13 -1.25 2.31
CA VAL A 5 -5.43 -0.55 2.34
C VAL A 5 -5.27 0.88 2.85
N GLY A 6 -4.52 1.06 3.92
CA GLY A 6 -4.08 2.37 4.44
C GLY A 6 -5.16 3.23 5.11
N ILE A 7 -6.41 2.76 5.20
CA ILE A 7 -7.54 3.48 5.84
C ILE A 7 -8.11 2.58 6.94
N ASP A 8 -7.99 3.03 8.19
CA ASP A 8 -8.40 2.29 9.38
C ASP A 8 -9.55 2.97 10.16
N ARG A 9 -10.17 4.01 9.57
CA ARG A 9 -11.24 4.77 10.22
C ARG A 9 -12.07 5.60 9.25
N LYS A 10 -13.23 6.08 9.71
CA LYS A 10 -14.02 7.09 9.02
C LYS A 10 -13.23 8.40 8.92
N ILE A 11 -13.26 9.03 7.75
CA ILE A 11 -12.64 10.34 7.47
C ILE A 11 -13.75 11.38 7.46
N LYS A 12 -13.75 12.27 8.43
CA LYS A 12 -14.75 13.35 8.46
C LYS A 12 -14.41 14.44 7.47
N ARG A 13 -15.44 14.96 6.80
CA ARG A 13 -15.31 16.05 5.85
C ARG A 13 -14.71 17.30 6.51
N ALA A 14 -15.17 17.64 7.72
CA ALA A 14 -14.68 18.78 8.46
C ALA A 14 -13.17 18.78 8.70
N TRP A 15 -12.55 17.59 8.84
CA TRP A 15 -11.09 17.48 8.99
C TRP A 15 -10.34 17.83 7.72
N LEU A 16 -10.92 17.47 6.57
CA LEU A 16 -10.34 17.76 5.25
C LEU A 16 -10.55 19.24 4.88
N ASP A 17 -11.73 19.81 5.19
CA ASP A 17 -12.03 21.23 5.01
C ASP A 17 -11.05 22.09 5.83
N ALA A 18 -10.83 21.75 7.10
CA ALA A 18 -9.89 22.49 7.98
C ALA A 18 -8.44 22.43 7.44
N ALA A 19 -8.01 21.28 6.94
CA ALA A 19 -6.69 21.13 6.31
C ALA A 19 -6.57 21.97 5.02
N LEU A 20 -7.61 21.93 4.19
CA LEU A 20 -7.66 22.64 2.91
C LEU A 20 -7.63 24.16 3.10
N ASP A 21 -8.39 24.68 4.08
CA ASP A 21 -8.38 26.11 4.43
C ASP A 21 -6.99 26.59 4.87
N ARG A 22 -6.28 25.80 5.66
CA ARG A 22 -4.91 26.12 6.06
C ARG A 22 -3.92 26.09 4.90
N LEU A 23 -4.08 25.13 3.99
CA LEU A 23 -3.26 25.08 2.78
C LEU A 23 -3.50 26.27 1.86
N ALA A 24 -4.76 26.74 1.75
CA ALA A 24 -5.10 27.94 0.99
C ALA A 24 -4.47 29.20 1.57
N GLN A 25 -4.22 29.24 2.89
CA GLN A 25 -3.51 30.31 3.60
C GLN A 25 -1.98 30.22 3.46
N GLY A 26 -1.45 29.21 2.72
CA GLY A 26 -0.02 29.03 2.54
C GLY A 26 0.70 28.40 3.74
N THR A 27 -0.04 27.78 4.67
CA THR A 27 0.50 27.12 5.86
C THR A 27 1.50 26.02 5.47
N ASP A 28 2.66 25.98 6.10
CA ASP A 28 3.65 24.97 5.85
C ASP A 28 3.27 23.60 6.47
N LYS A 29 4.02 22.55 6.09
CA LYS A 29 3.76 21.19 6.55
C LYS A 29 3.81 21.02 8.06
N LYS A 30 4.73 21.70 8.74
CA LYS A 30 4.92 21.58 10.19
C LYS A 30 3.82 22.30 10.95
N GLU A 31 3.48 23.48 10.50
CA GLU A 31 2.38 24.28 11.04
C GLU A 31 1.03 23.61 10.84
N LEU A 32 0.77 23.06 9.63
CA LEU A 32 -0.44 22.29 9.34
C LEU A 32 -0.58 21.07 10.27
N ARG A 33 0.51 20.38 10.54
CA ARG A 33 0.52 19.23 11.46
C ARG A 33 0.19 19.65 12.88
N THR A 34 0.77 20.74 13.37
CA THR A 34 0.52 21.29 14.71
C THR A 34 -0.94 21.74 14.83
N PHE A 35 -1.45 22.45 13.82
CA PHE A 35 -2.84 22.86 13.77
C PHE A 35 -3.80 21.67 13.82
N LEU A 36 -3.57 20.64 12.99
CA LEU A 36 -4.45 19.46 12.97
C LEU A 36 -4.39 18.66 14.28
N ASP A 37 -3.23 18.59 14.96
CA ASP A 37 -3.15 17.93 16.26
C ASP A 37 -4.02 18.63 17.31
N GLU A 38 -4.01 19.94 17.34
CA GLU A 38 -4.87 20.72 18.24
C GLU A 38 -6.34 20.68 17.81
N TYR A 39 -6.64 20.87 16.53
CA TYR A 39 -8.00 20.84 15.98
C TYR A 39 -8.72 19.50 16.26
N LEU A 40 -8.01 18.40 16.14
CA LEU A 40 -8.58 17.06 16.36
C LEU A 40 -8.63 16.65 17.84
N LYS A 41 -8.07 17.42 18.76
CA LYS A 41 -7.87 17.04 20.16
C LYS A 41 -9.19 16.90 20.92
N GLU A 42 -10.14 17.78 20.66
CA GLU A 42 -11.47 17.76 21.29
C GLU A 42 -12.23 16.48 20.91
N GLU A 43 -12.21 16.13 19.62
CA GLU A 43 -12.94 14.97 19.12
C GLU A 43 -12.19 13.64 19.34
N LEU A 44 -10.86 13.67 19.27
CA LEU A 44 -9.96 12.53 19.42
C LEU A 44 -8.95 12.78 20.55
N PRO A 45 -9.36 12.66 21.81
CA PRO A 45 -8.47 12.96 22.95
C PRO A 45 -7.27 12.00 23.02
N GLY A 46 -7.40 10.75 22.52
CA GLY A 46 -6.34 9.76 22.49
C GLY A 46 -5.26 10.12 21.47
N LYS A 47 -4.01 10.33 21.92
CA LYS A 47 -2.86 10.72 21.08
C LYS A 47 -2.63 9.79 19.88
N SER A 48 -2.74 8.46 20.08
CA SER A 48 -2.56 7.48 19.00
C SER A 48 -3.68 7.58 17.96
N SER A 49 -4.94 7.71 18.39
CA SER A 49 -6.09 7.85 17.51
C SER A 49 -6.01 9.12 16.68
N ARG A 50 -5.64 10.24 17.34
CA ARG A 50 -5.46 11.55 16.70
C ARG A 50 -4.32 11.51 15.67
N ALA A 51 -3.18 10.90 16.01
CA ALA A 51 -2.05 10.77 15.10
C ALA A 51 -2.40 9.98 13.82
N LYS A 52 -3.20 8.91 13.95
CA LYS A 52 -3.68 8.13 12.79
C LYS A 52 -4.65 8.94 11.92
N ALA A 53 -5.63 9.63 12.50
CA ALA A 53 -6.56 10.49 11.76
C ALA A 53 -5.81 11.59 10.99
N MET A 54 -4.91 12.28 11.68
CA MET A 54 -4.05 13.31 11.11
C MET A 54 -3.19 12.74 9.97
N GLY A 55 -2.64 11.52 10.14
CA GLY A 55 -1.86 10.84 9.10
C GLY A 55 -2.63 10.66 7.80
N ILE A 56 -3.93 10.32 7.89
CA ILE A 56 -4.80 10.16 6.72
C ILE A 56 -5.06 11.53 6.06
N VAL A 57 -5.43 12.54 6.83
CA VAL A 57 -5.69 13.90 6.31
C VAL A 57 -4.45 14.47 5.62
N LEU A 58 -3.28 14.34 6.26
CA LEU A 58 -2.01 14.80 5.67
C LEU A 58 -1.64 14.01 4.41
N LYS A 59 -1.94 12.72 4.33
CA LYS A 59 -1.68 11.94 3.12
C LYS A 59 -2.55 12.37 1.95
N ILE A 60 -3.79 12.78 2.21
CA ILE A 60 -4.71 13.28 1.18
C ILE A 60 -4.29 14.66 0.68
N TRP A 61 -3.91 15.60 1.57
CA TRP A 61 -3.75 17.00 1.20
C TRP A 61 -2.32 17.52 1.19
N ASN A 62 -1.40 16.91 1.94
CA ASN A 62 -0.05 17.45 2.12
C ASN A 62 1.08 16.50 1.68
N ASN A 63 1.02 15.22 2.03
CA ASN A 63 2.06 14.25 1.71
C ASN A 63 1.83 13.61 0.34
N ILE A 64 1.80 14.42 -0.71
CA ILE A 64 1.41 14.03 -2.06
C ILE A 64 2.65 13.74 -2.90
N PRO A 65 2.64 12.68 -3.73
CA PRO A 65 3.70 12.43 -4.70
C PRO A 65 3.94 13.65 -5.58
N HIS A 66 5.20 13.93 -5.89
CA HIS A 66 5.61 15.13 -6.62
C HIS A 66 4.85 15.30 -7.97
N LYS A 67 4.56 14.19 -8.65
CA LYS A 67 3.79 14.18 -9.89
C LYS A 67 2.36 14.73 -9.76
N ASN A 68 1.76 14.65 -8.57
CA ASN A 68 0.38 15.07 -8.29
C ASN A 68 0.30 16.47 -7.64
N LEU A 69 1.44 17.12 -7.37
CA LEU A 69 1.45 18.48 -6.80
C LEU A 69 0.73 19.52 -7.68
N PRO A 70 0.86 19.50 -9.01
CA PRO A 70 0.11 20.42 -9.86
C PRO A 70 -1.41 20.29 -9.69
N LEU A 71 -1.92 19.06 -9.63
CA LEU A 71 -3.34 18.80 -9.36
C LEU A 71 -3.80 19.37 -8.02
N ARG A 72 -3.04 19.11 -6.94
CA ARG A 72 -3.33 19.66 -5.61
C ARG A 72 -3.32 21.19 -5.61
N ASN A 73 -2.34 21.81 -6.26
CA ASN A 73 -2.24 23.26 -6.30
C ASN A 73 -3.44 23.87 -7.05
N ARG A 74 -3.87 23.28 -8.17
CA ARG A 74 -5.09 23.70 -8.86
C ARG A 74 -6.35 23.48 -8.02
N ALA A 75 -6.44 22.38 -7.24
CA ALA A 75 -7.54 22.20 -6.30
C ALA A 75 -7.63 23.36 -5.29
N VAL A 76 -6.50 23.79 -4.74
CA VAL A 76 -6.45 24.94 -3.82
C VAL A 76 -6.83 26.23 -4.52
N SER A 77 -6.41 26.46 -5.78
CA SER A 77 -6.74 27.66 -6.52
C SER A 77 -8.23 27.75 -6.93
N LEU A 78 -8.96 26.62 -6.97
CA LEU A 78 -10.40 26.60 -7.25
C LEU A 78 -11.25 27.06 -6.06
N LEU A 79 -10.73 27.06 -4.82
CA LEU A 79 -11.50 27.34 -3.61
C LEU A 79 -12.28 28.68 -3.64
N PRO A 80 -11.73 29.80 -4.14
CA PRO A 80 -12.48 31.06 -4.18
C PRO A 80 -13.68 31.04 -5.13
N SER A 81 -13.69 30.10 -6.10
CA SER A 81 -14.69 30.02 -7.17
C SER A 81 -15.78 28.97 -6.92
N ILE A 82 -15.71 28.21 -5.81
CA ILE A 82 -16.64 27.13 -5.51
C ILE A 82 -17.28 27.33 -4.14
N SER A 83 -18.45 26.77 -3.97
CA SER A 83 -19.15 26.78 -2.67
C SER A 83 -18.52 25.81 -1.66
N GLY A 84 -18.80 26.01 -0.38
CA GLY A 84 -18.36 25.07 0.67
C GLY A 84 -18.88 23.64 0.43
N GLN A 85 -20.07 23.46 -0.17
CA GLN A 85 -20.60 22.14 -0.49
C GLN A 85 -19.82 21.45 -1.61
N GLU A 86 -19.33 22.21 -2.57
CA GLU A 86 -18.58 21.67 -3.71
C GLU A 86 -17.15 21.23 -3.37
N ARG A 87 -16.62 21.60 -2.21
CA ARG A 87 -15.31 21.13 -1.74
C ARG A 87 -15.20 19.60 -1.69
N VAL A 88 -16.33 18.91 -1.57
CA VAL A 88 -16.35 17.45 -1.59
C VAL A 88 -15.85 16.85 -2.91
N TRP A 89 -15.99 17.56 -4.04
CA TRP A 89 -15.40 17.16 -5.32
C TRP A 89 -13.88 17.08 -5.22
N LEU A 90 -13.27 18.09 -4.59
CA LEU A 90 -11.84 18.15 -4.36
C LEU A 90 -11.38 17.05 -3.39
N HIS A 91 -12.14 16.83 -2.33
CA HIS A 91 -11.82 15.76 -1.35
C HIS A 91 -11.89 14.38 -1.97
N LEU A 92 -12.89 14.10 -2.82
CA LEU A 92 -13.02 12.81 -3.48
C LEU A 92 -11.85 12.56 -4.45
N GLY A 93 -11.53 13.52 -5.31
CA GLY A 93 -10.41 13.40 -6.23
C GLY A 93 -9.07 13.20 -5.52
N MET A 94 -8.81 14.00 -4.47
CA MET A 94 -7.57 13.88 -3.70
C MET A 94 -7.49 12.59 -2.88
N ALA A 95 -8.61 12.09 -2.33
CA ALA A 95 -8.67 10.82 -1.63
C ALA A 95 -8.44 9.63 -2.57
N ALA A 96 -8.99 9.67 -3.79
CA ALA A 96 -8.76 8.68 -4.82
C ALA A 96 -7.27 8.62 -5.24
N LEU A 97 -6.62 9.78 -5.38
CA LEU A 97 -5.19 9.89 -5.65
C LEU A 97 -4.31 9.35 -4.52
N ALA A 98 -4.71 9.57 -3.27
CA ALA A 98 -3.93 9.17 -2.10
C ALA A 98 -4.08 7.69 -1.74
N TYR A 99 -5.25 7.12 -2.02
CA TYR A 99 -5.62 5.78 -1.58
C TYR A 99 -6.30 4.99 -2.71
N PRO A 100 -5.58 4.08 -3.37
CA PRO A 100 -6.18 3.19 -4.38
C PRO A 100 -7.41 2.42 -3.86
N PHE A 101 -7.39 1.99 -2.60
CA PHE A 101 -8.54 1.33 -1.97
C PHE A 101 -9.78 2.24 -1.88
N PHE A 102 -9.60 3.54 -1.67
CA PHE A 102 -10.70 4.52 -1.69
C PHE A 102 -11.29 4.63 -3.10
N ARG A 103 -10.43 4.77 -4.12
CA ARG A 103 -10.86 4.83 -5.53
C ARG A 103 -11.66 3.58 -5.90
N ASP A 104 -11.12 2.39 -5.64
CA ASP A 104 -11.77 1.12 -5.99
C ASP A 104 -13.10 0.95 -5.23
N THR A 105 -13.17 1.42 -3.97
CA THR A 105 -14.43 1.44 -3.22
C THR A 105 -15.45 2.38 -3.87
N ALA A 106 -15.05 3.59 -4.28
CA ALA A 106 -15.93 4.54 -4.98
C ALA A 106 -16.40 3.99 -6.34
N GLU A 107 -15.51 3.33 -7.09
CA GLU A 107 -15.84 2.63 -8.33
C GLU A 107 -16.89 1.54 -8.12
N VAL A 108 -16.70 0.68 -7.12
CA VAL A 108 -17.66 -0.38 -6.79
C VAL A 108 -19.01 0.20 -6.39
N VAL A 109 -19.04 1.26 -5.58
CA VAL A 109 -20.27 1.96 -5.20
C VAL A 109 -20.98 2.52 -6.43
N GLY A 110 -20.25 3.20 -7.30
CA GLY A 110 -20.82 3.77 -8.53
C GLY A 110 -21.40 2.71 -9.46
N ARG A 111 -20.71 1.58 -9.64
CA ARG A 111 -21.22 0.44 -10.43
C ARG A 111 -22.48 -0.18 -9.82
N LEU A 112 -22.57 -0.26 -8.50
CA LEU A 112 -23.77 -0.74 -7.81
C LEU A 112 -24.95 0.20 -8.02
N LEU A 113 -24.75 1.51 -7.82
CA LEU A 113 -25.77 2.55 -7.98
C LEU A 113 -26.23 2.75 -9.43
N ALA A 114 -25.43 2.31 -10.41
CA ALA A 114 -25.85 2.27 -11.80
C ALA A 114 -26.84 1.12 -12.11
N LEU A 115 -26.88 0.09 -11.25
CA LEU A 115 -27.71 -1.12 -11.45
C LEU A 115 -28.91 -1.18 -10.52
N GLN A 116 -28.87 -0.49 -9.38
CA GLN A 116 -29.87 -0.59 -8.32
C GLN A 116 -29.93 0.69 -7.49
N ASP A 117 -31.06 0.99 -6.88
CA ASP A 117 -31.27 2.21 -6.11
C ASP A 117 -30.56 2.19 -4.76
N ASP A 118 -30.46 1.01 -4.12
CA ASP A 118 -29.79 0.81 -2.85
C ASP A 118 -28.80 -0.35 -2.90
N PHE A 119 -27.81 -0.34 -2.02
CA PHE A 119 -26.83 -1.41 -1.92
C PHE A 119 -26.41 -1.65 -0.47
N THR A 120 -25.74 -2.80 -0.25
CA THR A 120 -25.32 -3.21 1.10
C THR A 120 -23.79 -3.18 1.25
N THR A 121 -23.34 -3.04 2.51
CA THR A 121 -21.91 -3.22 2.86
C THR A 121 -21.36 -4.55 2.33
N ALA A 122 -22.12 -5.64 2.46
CA ALA A 122 -21.72 -6.96 2.01
C ALA A 122 -21.49 -7.02 0.49
N GLN A 123 -22.35 -6.37 -0.30
CA GLN A 123 -22.16 -6.30 -1.76
C GLN A 123 -20.89 -5.55 -2.16
N VAL A 124 -20.55 -4.47 -1.45
CA VAL A 124 -19.30 -3.73 -1.69
C VAL A 124 -18.09 -4.59 -1.30
N GLN A 125 -18.12 -5.20 -0.12
CA GLN A 125 -17.05 -6.07 0.36
C GLN A 125 -16.80 -7.24 -0.58
N ALA A 126 -17.86 -7.94 -1.04
CA ALA A 126 -17.75 -9.06 -1.95
C ALA A 126 -17.06 -8.69 -3.27
N ARG A 127 -17.30 -7.47 -3.81
CA ARG A 127 -16.63 -7.00 -5.03
C ARG A 127 -15.18 -6.59 -4.80
N LEU A 128 -14.86 -6.02 -3.64
CA LEU A 128 -13.50 -5.64 -3.30
C LEU A 128 -12.59 -6.84 -3.02
N VAL A 129 -13.15 -7.98 -2.63
CA VAL A 129 -12.38 -9.22 -2.37
C VAL A 129 -11.57 -9.66 -3.59
N THR A 130 -12.11 -9.52 -4.80
CA THR A 130 -11.42 -9.93 -6.03
C THR A 130 -10.10 -9.19 -6.26
N THR A 131 -10.03 -7.92 -5.86
CA THR A 131 -8.84 -7.07 -6.07
C THR A 131 -7.97 -6.98 -4.83
N TRP A 132 -8.59 -6.96 -3.65
CA TRP A 132 -7.91 -6.66 -2.37
C TRP A 132 -7.77 -7.87 -1.45
N GLY A 133 -8.31 -9.02 -1.84
CA GLY A 133 -8.35 -10.24 -1.05
C GLY A 133 -9.38 -10.20 0.09
N ASP A 134 -9.78 -11.37 0.55
CA ASP A 134 -10.71 -11.53 1.67
C ASP A 134 -9.98 -11.36 3.01
N ARG A 135 -9.79 -10.11 3.41
CA ARG A 135 -9.09 -9.73 4.65
C ARG A 135 -10.03 -8.91 5.55
N VAL A 136 -9.98 -9.16 6.84
CA VAL A 136 -10.72 -8.37 7.85
C VAL A 136 -10.42 -6.88 7.71
N THR A 137 -9.15 -6.53 7.47
CA THR A 137 -8.73 -5.14 7.27
C THR A 137 -9.40 -4.51 6.05
N SER A 138 -9.55 -5.23 4.93
CA SER A 138 -10.23 -4.76 3.72
C SER A 138 -11.74 -4.59 3.96
N LYS A 139 -12.38 -5.57 4.63
CA LYS A 139 -13.80 -5.50 5.00
C LYS A 139 -14.08 -4.33 5.95
N LEU A 140 -13.23 -4.15 6.96
CA LEU A 140 -13.37 -3.07 7.93
C LEU A 140 -13.15 -1.70 7.27
N ALA A 141 -12.15 -1.57 6.41
CA ALA A 141 -11.87 -0.35 5.68
C ALA A 141 -13.01 0.03 4.72
N ALA A 142 -13.59 -0.94 4.00
CA ALA A 142 -14.78 -0.72 3.16
C ALA A 142 -15.94 -0.12 3.99
N ARG A 143 -16.20 -0.67 5.19
CA ARG A 143 -17.20 -0.10 6.10
C ARG A 143 -16.87 1.32 6.55
N TYR A 144 -15.60 1.59 6.86
CA TYR A 144 -15.18 2.96 7.21
C TYR A 144 -15.36 3.93 6.04
N LEU A 145 -15.05 3.50 4.82
CA LEU A 145 -15.22 4.32 3.63
C LEU A 145 -16.69 4.59 3.30
N LEU A 146 -17.57 3.61 3.42
CA LEU A 146 -19.00 3.85 3.27
C LEU A 146 -19.52 4.89 4.29
N ASN A 147 -19.09 4.79 5.55
CA ASN A 147 -19.42 5.79 6.56
C ASN A 147 -18.73 7.16 6.29
N THR A 148 -17.59 7.18 5.60
CA THR A 148 -16.94 8.39 5.12
C THR A 148 -17.80 9.07 4.04
N LEU A 149 -18.27 8.29 3.05
CA LEU A 149 -19.14 8.81 1.99
C LEU A 149 -20.48 9.32 2.53
N VAL A 150 -20.99 8.73 3.63
CA VAL A 150 -22.16 9.24 4.35
C VAL A 150 -21.84 10.57 5.04
N ASP A 151 -20.70 10.70 5.72
CA ASP A 151 -20.26 11.94 6.37
C ASP A 151 -20.06 13.08 5.35
N TRP A 152 -19.68 12.72 4.12
CA TRP A 152 -19.50 13.68 3.02
C TRP A 152 -20.81 14.03 2.29
N ASP A 153 -21.95 13.55 2.76
CA ASP A 153 -23.28 13.71 2.16
C ASP A 153 -23.40 13.15 0.72
N LEU A 154 -22.54 12.20 0.34
CA LEU A 154 -22.60 11.51 -0.94
C LEU A 154 -23.54 10.29 -0.89
N LEU A 155 -23.60 9.65 0.26
CA LEU A 155 -24.50 8.53 0.55
C LEU A 155 -25.35 8.84 1.77
N ARG A 156 -26.49 8.18 1.90
CA ARG A 156 -27.29 8.14 3.13
C ARG A 156 -27.55 6.70 3.56
N SER A 157 -27.49 6.46 4.87
CA SER A 157 -27.87 5.17 5.44
C SER A 157 -29.40 5.03 5.46
N THR A 158 -29.89 3.82 5.24
CA THR A 158 -31.33 3.52 5.38
C THR A 158 -31.65 3.08 6.82
N LYS A 159 -32.94 2.82 7.13
CA LYS A 159 -33.34 2.22 8.41
C LYS A 159 -32.81 0.81 8.61
N LYS A 160 -32.48 0.10 7.53
CA LYS A 160 -31.84 -1.23 7.58
C LYS A 160 -30.32 -1.03 7.75
N GLN A 161 -29.76 -1.65 8.77
CA GLN A 161 -28.33 -1.55 9.04
C GLN A 161 -27.49 -2.06 7.85
N GLY A 162 -26.48 -1.30 7.48
CA GLY A 162 -25.55 -1.66 6.40
C GLY A 162 -26.12 -1.45 4.99
N HIS A 163 -27.28 -0.81 4.83
CA HIS A 163 -27.86 -0.42 3.54
C HIS A 163 -27.67 1.07 3.27
N PHE A 164 -27.31 1.41 2.04
CA PHE A 164 -27.00 2.75 1.60
C PHE A 164 -27.74 3.10 0.30
N LEU A 165 -28.03 4.38 0.17
CA LEU A 165 -28.64 5.01 -1.00
C LEU A 165 -27.77 6.20 -1.42
N LEU A 166 -27.86 6.58 -2.68
CA LEU A 166 -27.35 7.88 -3.11
C LEU A 166 -28.13 9.01 -2.43
N THR A 167 -27.45 10.01 -1.86
CA THR A 167 -28.14 11.17 -1.28
C THR A 167 -28.82 11.97 -2.36
N ARG A 168 -28.06 12.48 -3.29
CA ARG A 168 -28.46 13.19 -4.51
C ARG A 168 -27.25 13.34 -5.43
N LYS A 169 -27.46 13.57 -6.70
CA LYS A 169 -26.39 14.02 -7.59
C LYS A 169 -26.12 15.50 -7.35
N MET A 170 -24.86 15.84 -7.19
CA MET A 170 -24.41 17.22 -7.00
C MET A 170 -23.91 17.79 -8.33
N SER A 171 -24.41 18.93 -8.74
CA SER A 171 -23.91 19.66 -9.90
C SER A 171 -22.74 20.55 -9.48
N GLY A 172 -21.68 20.58 -10.29
CA GLY A 172 -20.59 21.54 -10.11
C GLY A 172 -20.94 22.89 -10.71
N SER A 173 -20.64 23.98 -10.01
CA SER A 173 -20.96 25.37 -10.44
C SER A 173 -20.13 25.81 -11.63
N ILE A 174 -18.90 25.28 -11.78
CA ILE A 174 -17.96 25.67 -12.83
C ILE A 174 -17.42 24.43 -13.55
N PRO A 175 -17.19 24.52 -14.88
CA PRO A 175 -16.61 23.42 -15.68
C PRO A 175 -15.22 23.00 -15.19
N GLU A 176 -14.41 23.94 -14.71
CA GLU A 176 -13.05 23.70 -14.26
C GLU A 176 -12.99 22.71 -13.06
N LEU A 177 -13.96 22.78 -12.16
CA LEU A 177 -14.09 21.84 -11.03
C LEU A 177 -14.38 20.41 -11.54
N GLN A 178 -15.26 20.31 -12.51
CA GLN A 178 -15.65 19.02 -13.09
C GLN A 178 -14.49 18.40 -13.88
N LEU A 179 -13.80 19.19 -14.68
CA LEU A 179 -12.62 18.76 -15.45
C LEU A 179 -11.46 18.39 -14.52
N TRP A 180 -11.26 19.16 -13.45
CA TRP A 180 -10.27 18.84 -12.42
C TRP A 180 -10.55 17.49 -11.75
N LEU A 181 -11.81 17.18 -11.43
CA LEU A 181 -12.17 15.88 -10.85
C LEU A 181 -11.86 14.74 -11.82
N LEU A 182 -12.24 14.87 -13.10
CA LEU A 182 -11.95 13.86 -14.12
C LEU A 182 -10.45 13.63 -14.29
N GLU A 183 -9.66 14.72 -14.29
CA GLU A 183 -8.20 14.62 -14.33
C GLU A 183 -7.62 13.92 -13.10
N ALA A 184 -8.15 14.23 -11.89
CA ALA A 184 -7.72 13.58 -10.66
C ALA A 184 -8.07 12.08 -10.65
N LEU A 185 -9.25 11.69 -11.13
CA LEU A 185 -9.66 10.29 -11.22
C LEU A 185 -8.84 9.53 -12.27
N LEU A 186 -8.55 10.14 -13.42
CA LEU A 186 -7.66 9.55 -14.41
C LEU A 186 -6.23 9.38 -13.85
N ALA A 187 -5.72 10.38 -13.14
CA ALA A 187 -4.40 10.31 -12.48
C ALA A 187 -4.34 9.25 -11.37
N ALA A 188 -5.48 8.93 -10.74
CA ALA A 188 -5.60 7.89 -9.74
C ALA A 188 -5.72 6.49 -10.35
N SER A 189 -6.14 6.39 -11.62
CA SER A 189 -6.28 5.12 -12.32
C SER A 189 -4.93 4.48 -12.62
N SER A 190 -4.94 3.18 -12.94
CA SER A 190 -3.76 2.46 -13.43
C SER A 190 -3.61 2.54 -14.95
N ALA A 191 -4.59 3.12 -15.65
CA ALA A 191 -4.57 3.28 -17.10
C ALA A 191 -3.76 4.54 -17.47
N ASP A 192 -2.87 4.40 -18.45
CA ASP A 192 -2.13 5.55 -19.00
C ASP A 192 -3.05 6.44 -19.85
N GLU A 193 -4.07 5.86 -20.47
CA GLU A 193 -5.08 6.52 -21.28
C GLU A 193 -6.44 5.81 -21.17
N ILE A 194 -7.52 6.51 -21.42
CA ILE A 194 -8.89 6.00 -21.38
C ILE A 194 -9.72 6.61 -22.52
N GLU A 195 -10.72 5.90 -23.00
CA GLU A 195 -11.68 6.46 -23.95
C GLU A 195 -12.41 7.67 -23.35
N ALA A 196 -12.54 8.74 -24.09
CA ALA A 196 -13.15 9.98 -23.63
C ALA A 196 -14.60 9.82 -23.15
N GLN A 197 -15.38 8.98 -23.83
CA GLN A 197 -16.75 8.63 -23.40
C GLN A 197 -16.75 7.90 -22.05
N GLN A 198 -15.80 7.02 -21.84
CA GLN A 198 -15.65 6.30 -20.58
C GLN A 198 -15.19 7.24 -19.46
N LEU A 199 -14.27 8.19 -19.75
CA LEU A 199 -13.83 9.19 -18.77
C LEU A 199 -15.01 10.03 -18.27
N LEU A 200 -15.92 10.46 -19.15
CA LEU A 200 -17.11 11.23 -18.78
C LEU A 200 -18.15 10.42 -17.97
N ARG A 201 -17.99 9.10 -17.88
CA ARG A 201 -18.92 8.18 -17.20
C ARG A 201 -18.23 7.33 -16.13
N LEU A 202 -17.12 7.81 -15.58
CA LEU A 202 -16.40 7.08 -14.55
C LEU A 202 -17.31 6.73 -13.36
N PRO A 203 -17.40 5.46 -12.94
CA PRO A 203 -18.22 5.06 -11.81
C PRO A 203 -17.87 5.80 -10.53
N GLU A 204 -16.61 6.17 -10.31
CA GLU A 204 -16.13 6.89 -9.14
C GLU A 204 -16.79 8.27 -8.99
N SER A 205 -17.31 8.84 -10.08
CA SER A 205 -18.03 10.11 -10.08
C SER A 205 -19.53 9.97 -9.80
N PHE A 206 -20.00 8.83 -9.29
CA PHE A 206 -21.41 8.43 -9.13
C PHE A 206 -22.32 9.49 -8.49
N SER A 207 -21.79 10.28 -7.56
CA SER A 207 -22.52 11.31 -6.81
C SER A 207 -22.51 12.68 -7.47
N PHE A 208 -21.84 12.82 -8.62
CA PHE A 208 -21.70 14.08 -9.33
C PHE A 208 -22.40 14.05 -10.68
N GLN A 209 -23.04 15.17 -11.02
CA GLN A 209 -23.60 15.41 -12.33
C GLN A 209 -22.58 16.20 -13.14
N LEU A 210 -21.99 15.52 -14.13
CA LEU A 210 -21.04 16.13 -15.04
C LEU A 210 -21.81 16.78 -16.20
N ASN A 211 -21.56 18.07 -16.43
CA ASN A 211 -22.13 18.86 -17.52
C ASN A 211 -21.08 19.25 -18.56
N VAL A 212 -19.88 18.67 -18.46
CA VAL A 212 -18.78 18.86 -19.41
C VAL A 212 -18.80 17.77 -20.47
N GLY A 213 -18.35 18.11 -21.66
CA GLY A 213 -18.32 17.20 -22.81
C GLY A 213 -16.97 17.19 -23.53
N MET A 214 -16.94 16.57 -24.71
CA MET A 214 -15.73 16.43 -25.52
C MET A 214 -15.05 17.77 -25.85
N ALA A 215 -15.85 18.84 -26.10
CA ALA A 215 -15.30 20.16 -26.38
C ALA A 215 -14.53 20.74 -25.18
N ASP A 216 -15.01 20.47 -23.98
CA ASP A 216 -14.37 20.94 -22.75
C ASP A 216 -13.11 20.13 -22.43
N LEU A 217 -13.16 18.79 -22.62
CA LEU A 217 -11.98 17.95 -22.49
C LEU A 217 -10.85 18.39 -23.41
N ARG A 218 -11.15 18.72 -24.69
CA ARG A 218 -10.15 19.19 -25.66
C ARG A 218 -9.52 20.53 -25.31
N LYS A 219 -10.24 21.40 -24.58
CA LYS A 219 -9.75 22.72 -24.17
C LYS A 219 -8.95 22.63 -22.85
N HIS A 220 -9.12 21.56 -22.08
CA HIS A 220 -8.48 21.42 -20.77
C HIS A 220 -6.99 21.16 -20.89
N GLU A 221 -6.19 21.97 -20.21
CA GLU A 221 -4.71 21.89 -20.27
C GLU A 221 -4.13 20.60 -19.68
N GLY A 222 -4.86 19.92 -18.79
CA GLY A 222 -4.44 18.68 -18.14
C GLY A 222 -4.54 17.45 -19.02
N PHE A 223 -5.28 17.52 -20.13
CA PHE A 223 -5.51 16.38 -21.02
C PHE A 223 -4.72 16.47 -22.32
N ASP A 224 -4.30 15.31 -22.79
CA ASP A 224 -3.78 15.09 -24.14
C ASP A 224 -4.75 14.13 -24.83
N ILE A 225 -5.38 14.60 -25.92
CA ILE A 225 -6.42 13.85 -26.61
C ILE A 225 -5.93 13.51 -28.01
N HIS A 226 -5.94 12.22 -28.32
CA HIS A 226 -5.61 11.72 -29.65
C HIS A 226 -6.67 10.75 -30.15
N ARG A 227 -6.80 10.66 -31.46
CA ARG A 227 -7.75 9.77 -32.10
C ARG A 227 -7.13 8.42 -32.36
N GLN A 228 -7.81 7.37 -31.89
CA GLN A 228 -7.43 6.00 -32.14
C GLN A 228 -8.49 5.31 -33.02
N GLY A 229 -8.12 4.96 -34.28
CA GLY A 229 -9.08 4.41 -35.24
C GLY A 229 -10.05 5.46 -35.82
N LEU A 230 -11.22 5.00 -36.27
CA LEU A 230 -12.19 5.87 -36.99
C LEU A 230 -13.02 6.76 -36.05
N ASP A 231 -13.42 6.25 -34.87
CA ASP A 231 -14.40 6.92 -34.01
C ASP A 231 -14.06 6.96 -32.50
N MET A 232 -12.83 6.64 -32.10
CA MET A 232 -12.44 6.56 -30.71
C MET A 232 -11.45 7.68 -30.34
N ASP A 233 -11.89 8.61 -29.50
CA ASP A 233 -11.01 9.62 -28.90
C ASP A 233 -10.45 9.09 -27.57
N MET A 234 -9.13 8.97 -27.49
CA MET A 234 -8.42 8.56 -26.27
C MET A 234 -7.91 9.79 -25.52
N VAL A 235 -8.03 9.76 -24.21
CA VAL A 235 -7.61 10.82 -23.29
C VAL A 235 -6.50 10.29 -22.40
N ALA A 236 -5.35 10.95 -22.46
CA ALA A 236 -4.22 10.75 -21.57
C ALA A 236 -3.98 12.00 -20.71
N LEU A 237 -3.27 11.85 -19.60
CA LEU A 237 -2.81 13.00 -18.84
C LEU A 237 -1.65 13.68 -19.57
N ARG A 238 -1.76 15.00 -19.77
CA ARG A 238 -0.65 15.77 -20.31
C ARG A 238 0.54 15.73 -19.35
N LYS A 239 1.68 15.30 -19.84
CA LYS A 239 2.92 15.29 -19.07
C LYS A 239 3.40 16.72 -18.89
N VAL A 240 3.13 17.29 -17.71
CA VAL A 240 3.66 18.61 -17.34
C VAL A 240 5.18 18.48 -17.25
N LYS A 241 5.93 19.24 -18.05
CA LYS A 241 7.36 19.45 -17.82
C LYS A 241 7.46 20.26 -16.52
N LEU A 242 7.77 19.56 -15.42
CA LEU A 242 8.07 20.22 -14.15
C LEU A 242 9.34 21.04 -14.33
N GLU A 243 9.22 22.35 -14.34
CA GLU A 243 10.38 23.22 -14.19
C GLU A 243 11.03 22.93 -12.81
N PRO A 244 12.36 22.84 -12.75
CA PRO A 244 13.03 22.64 -11.48
C PRO A 244 12.69 23.82 -10.56
N LEU A 245 12.20 23.51 -9.35
CA LEU A 245 11.94 24.50 -8.30
C LEU A 245 13.13 25.47 -8.16
N PRO A 246 12.92 26.79 -8.10
CA PRO A 246 13.97 27.75 -7.82
C PRO A 246 14.63 27.36 -6.49
N LYS A 247 15.96 27.21 -6.51
CA LYS A 247 16.74 26.89 -5.30
C LYS A 247 16.46 27.97 -4.25
N PRO A 248 16.18 27.61 -2.98
CA PRO A 248 15.96 28.60 -1.95
C PRO A 248 17.20 29.49 -1.82
N THR A 249 17.02 30.78 -2.03
CA THR A 249 18.04 31.79 -1.81
C THR A 249 18.43 31.77 -0.33
N MET A 250 19.66 31.35 -0.06
CA MET A 250 20.22 31.36 1.29
C MET A 250 20.30 32.80 1.82
N LYS A 251 19.45 33.12 2.80
CA LYS A 251 19.63 34.32 3.61
C LYS A 251 20.92 34.20 4.43
N ALA A 252 21.73 35.24 4.39
CA ALA A 252 23.02 35.35 5.03
C ALA A 252 22.98 34.99 6.52
N LYS A 253 23.97 34.20 6.95
CA LYS A 253 24.15 33.77 8.35
C LYS A 253 24.69 34.90 9.21
N GLY A 254 23.99 35.27 10.27
CA GLY A 254 24.52 36.04 11.40
C GLY A 254 25.46 35.17 12.29
N PRO A 255 26.29 35.79 13.15
CA PRO A 255 27.47 35.14 13.76
C PRO A 255 27.09 34.09 14.82
N LYS A 256 27.79 32.96 14.77
CA LYS A 256 27.60 31.80 15.64
C LYS A 256 28.12 32.04 17.06
N LYS A 257 27.27 31.79 18.06
CA LYS A 257 27.70 31.58 19.46
C LYS A 257 28.17 30.12 19.64
N SER A 258 29.33 29.94 20.21
CA SER A 258 29.97 28.67 20.52
C SER A 258 29.14 27.84 21.53
N LYS A 259 28.87 26.56 21.24
CA LYS A 259 28.29 25.61 22.18
C LYS A 259 29.34 24.56 22.59
N LYS A 260 29.42 24.35 23.92
CA LYS A 260 30.26 23.36 24.62
C LYS A 260 29.92 21.94 24.16
N VAL A 261 30.96 21.18 23.90
CA VAL A 261 30.96 19.77 23.56
C VAL A 261 30.74 18.93 24.81
N LYS A 262 29.77 18.01 24.80
CA LYS A 262 29.67 16.89 25.75
C LYS A 262 30.10 15.59 25.04
N PRO A 263 30.81 14.69 25.76
CA PRO A 263 31.39 13.50 25.13
C PRO A 263 30.34 12.42 24.81
N LYS A 264 30.48 11.78 23.66
CA LYS A 264 29.68 10.63 23.21
C LYS A 264 30.29 9.35 23.79
N GLN A 265 29.44 8.47 24.29
CA GLN A 265 29.77 7.07 24.62
C GLN A 265 29.91 6.24 23.33
N PRO A 266 30.83 5.28 23.27
CA PRO A 266 31.06 4.46 22.08
C PRO A 266 30.04 3.34 21.93
N THR A 267 29.55 3.13 20.73
CA THR A 267 28.75 2.00 20.33
C THR A 267 29.62 0.85 19.79
N LEU A 268 29.18 -0.36 19.97
CA LEU A 268 29.89 -1.65 19.93
C LEU A 268 30.36 -2.12 18.53
N PHE A 269 30.57 -1.25 17.54
CA PHE A 269 30.87 -1.66 16.16
C PHE A 269 32.13 -1.04 15.54
N ASP A 270 32.98 -0.35 16.32
CA ASP A 270 34.24 0.20 15.82
C ASP A 270 35.46 -0.58 16.38
N SER A 271 35.65 -1.79 15.93
CA SER A 271 36.92 -2.49 16.09
C SER A 271 37.08 -3.52 14.98
N GLN A 272 37.77 -3.12 13.97
CA GLN A 272 38.64 -3.91 13.08
C GLN A 272 38.72 -3.29 11.69
N VAL A 273 39.63 -2.41 11.46
CA VAL A 273 40.55 -2.36 10.32
C VAL A 273 41.59 -1.27 10.59
N GLU A 274 42.66 -1.64 11.28
CA GLU A 274 43.96 -1.00 11.14
C GLU A 274 45.01 -2.08 11.12
N LYS A 275 45.63 -2.27 9.96
CA LYS A 275 47.06 -2.58 9.80
C LYS A 275 47.39 -2.95 8.35
N ALA A 276 48.30 -2.14 7.84
CA ALA A 276 49.22 -2.31 6.70
C ALA A 276 48.93 -1.30 5.58
N ALA A 277 49.78 -0.34 5.34
CA ALA A 277 51.16 -0.37 4.99
C ALA A 277 51.72 1.05 4.91
N SER A 278 52.88 1.21 5.50
CA SER A 278 53.83 2.32 5.31
C SER A 278 54.62 2.16 4.00
N GLY A 279 54.81 3.27 3.27
CA GLY A 279 55.71 3.28 2.10
C GLY A 279 55.90 4.67 1.52
N ASN A 280 57.04 5.23 1.77
CA ASN A 280 57.59 6.53 1.35
C ASN A 280 57.60 6.79 -0.16
N GLY A 281 57.48 8.07 -0.52
CA GLY A 281 57.95 8.57 -1.80
C GLY A 281 57.38 9.94 -2.22
N LYS A 282 58.10 11.03 -1.91
CA LYS A 282 58.01 12.35 -2.58
C LYS A 282 59.25 12.50 -3.49
N PRO A 283 59.43 13.53 -4.35
CA PRO A 283 58.47 14.42 -5.09
C PRO A 283 58.87 14.56 -6.60
N ASN A 284 58.10 15.22 -7.41
CA ASN A 284 58.48 16.40 -8.23
C ASN A 284 57.42 16.78 -9.28
N SER A 285 57.02 18.03 -9.20
CA SER A 285 56.96 19.13 -10.21
C SER A 285 56.58 18.77 -11.67
N ASP A 286 55.56 19.32 -12.22
CA ASP A 286 55.47 20.51 -13.06
C ASP A 286 54.23 20.48 -14.03
N THR A 287 53.60 21.63 -14.01
CA THR A 287 52.91 22.31 -15.15
C THR A 287 52.07 21.52 -16.16
N SER A 288 50.78 21.79 -16.21
CA SER A 288 50.15 22.63 -17.25
C SER A 288 48.61 22.60 -17.18
N ARG A 289 48.04 23.77 -17.31
CA ARG A 289 46.63 24.06 -17.43
C ARG A 289 46.01 23.34 -18.64
N SER A 290 44.97 22.53 -18.39
CA SER A 290 43.87 22.43 -19.34
C SER A 290 42.56 22.25 -18.60
N LYS A 291 41.67 23.22 -18.76
CA LYS A 291 40.29 23.19 -18.29
C LYS A 291 39.55 22.13 -19.10
N THR A 292 39.31 20.96 -18.53
CA THR A 292 38.35 20.00 -19.02
C THR A 292 37.12 20.06 -18.14
N ARG A 293 36.05 20.54 -18.78
CA ARG A 293 34.68 20.64 -18.32
C ARG A 293 34.18 19.25 -17.96
N ALA A 294 33.82 18.99 -16.68
CA ALA A 294 33.21 17.76 -16.23
C ALA A 294 31.88 17.53 -17.01
N PRO A 295 31.63 16.30 -17.48
CA PRO A 295 30.37 16.01 -18.17
C PRO A 295 29.21 16.04 -17.17
N LYS A 296 28.19 16.83 -17.47
CA LYS A 296 26.88 16.77 -16.78
C LYS A 296 26.36 15.34 -16.86
N ARG A 297 26.36 14.62 -15.77
CA ARG A 297 25.72 13.32 -15.62
C ARG A 297 24.22 13.55 -15.77
N LYS A 298 23.68 13.01 -16.85
CA LYS A 298 22.27 13.17 -17.27
C LYS A 298 21.36 12.44 -16.29
N GLU A 299 20.44 13.16 -15.66
CA GLU A 299 19.31 12.62 -14.88
C GLU A 299 18.37 11.73 -15.72
N HIS A 300 18.52 11.70 -17.04
CA HIS A 300 17.82 10.81 -17.96
C HIS A 300 18.16 9.31 -17.79
N SER A 301 19.28 9.00 -17.14
CA SER A 301 19.74 7.61 -16.98
C SER A 301 18.89 6.81 -15.99
N GLN A 302 18.40 7.42 -14.90
CA GLN A 302 17.67 6.67 -13.86
C GLN A 302 16.23 6.29 -14.27
N THR A 303 15.54 7.14 -15.01
CA THR A 303 14.19 6.84 -15.52
C THR A 303 14.20 5.79 -16.62
N ASP A 304 15.20 5.82 -17.49
CA ASP A 304 15.36 4.82 -18.55
C ASP A 304 15.81 3.46 -17.98
N GLU A 305 16.67 3.47 -16.97
CA GLU A 305 17.09 2.27 -16.25
C GLU A 305 15.94 1.63 -15.47
N ARG A 306 15.14 2.46 -14.79
CA ARG A 306 13.93 1.98 -14.10
C ARG A 306 12.93 1.33 -15.07
N ARG A 307 12.66 1.95 -16.23
CA ARG A 307 11.80 1.36 -17.27
C ARG A 307 12.33 0.02 -17.76
N ARG A 308 13.64 -0.07 -18.04
CA ARG A 308 14.27 -1.34 -18.43
C ARG A 308 14.10 -2.41 -17.38
N ILE A 309 14.25 -2.06 -16.11
CA ILE A 309 14.03 -2.99 -14.98
C ILE A 309 12.54 -3.39 -14.90
N GLU A 310 11.61 -2.45 -15.02
CA GLU A 310 10.17 -2.71 -15.01
C GLU A 310 9.77 -3.62 -16.18
N ASP A 311 10.28 -3.38 -17.39
CA ASP A 311 10.04 -4.22 -18.57
C ASP A 311 10.67 -5.62 -18.39
N THR A 312 11.85 -5.71 -17.79
CA THR A 312 12.51 -6.98 -17.50
C THR A 312 11.68 -7.81 -16.53
N ILE A 313 11.24 -7.20 -15.40
CA ILE A 313 10.38 -7.85 -14.40
C ILE A 313 9.05 -8.28 -15.02
N LYS A 314 8.42 -7.41 -15.82
CA LYS A 314 7.17 -7.73 -16.52
C LYS A 314 7.32 -8.92 -17.47
N ASN A 315 8.38 -8.93 -18.26
CA ASN A 315 8.64 -10.00 -19.21
C ASN A 315 8.97 -11.32 -18.49
N GLU A 316 9.70 -11.28 -17.38
CA GLU A 316 9.97 -12.45 -16.53
C GLU A 316 8.66 -13.01 -15.94
N VAL A 317 7.80 -12.15 -15.39
CA VAL A 317 6.49 -12.57 -14.87
C VAL A 317 5.62 -13.18 -15.97
N LEU A 318 5.55 -12.56 -17.15
CA LEU A 318 4.76 -13.07 -18.27
C LEU A 318 5.30 -14.42 -18.78
N ARG A 319 6.62 -14.58 -18.83
CA ARG A 319 7.27 -15.82 -19.26
C ARG A 319 6.98 -17.00 -18.31
N THR A 320 6.86 -16.74 -17.01
CA THR A 320 6.61 -17.76 -15.98
C THR A 320 5.14 -17.88 -15.56
N LEU A 321 4.22 -17.14 -16.23
CA LEU A 321 2.82 -17.04 -15.82
C LEU A 321 2.11 -18.39 -15.81
N SER A 322 2.32 -19.23 -16.83
CA SER A 322 1.72 -20.57 -16.92
C SER A 322 2.19 -21.45 -15.77
N GLU A 323 3.49 -21.49 -15.52
CA GLU A 323 4.07 -22.28 -14.43
C GLU A 323 3.60 -21.80 -13.05
N ARG A 324 3.43 -20.47 -12.87
CA ARG A 324 2.86 -19.89 -11.66
C ARG A 324 1.41 -20.30 -11.47
N ALA A 325 0.63 -20.33 -12.54
CA ALA A 325 -0.76 -20.79 -12.51
C ALA A 325 -0.85 -22.28 -12.15
N ASP A 326 0.00 -23.13 -12.75
CA ASP A 326 0.05 -24.56 -12.46
C ASP A 326 0.43 -24.83 -10.99
N ARG A 327 1.41 -24.11 -10.46
CA ARG A 327 1.78 -24.19 -9.03
C ARG A 327 0.66 -23.71 -8.11
N PHE A 328 -0.02 -22.64 -8.50
CA PHE A 328 -1.17 -22.14 -7.73
C PHE A 328 -2.29 -23.19 -7.65
N LEU A 329 -2.60 -23.86 -8.76
CA LEU A 329 -3.60 -24.92 -8.79
C LEU A 329 -3.26 -26.10 -7.87
N GLN A 330 -1.98 -26.42 -7.69
CA GLN A 330 -1.52 -27.50 -6.81
C GLN A 330 -1.80 -27.23 -5.32
N VAL A 331 -1.96 -25.98 -4.93
CA VAL A 331 -2.19 -25.54 -3.55
C VAL A 331 -3.51 -24.79 -3.36
N GLN A 332 -4.39 -24.78 -4.36
CA GLN A 332 -5.66 -24.04 -4.37
C GLN A 332 -6.67 -24.56 -3.34
N GLY A 333 -6.47 -25.72 -2.75
CA GLY A 333 -7.30 -26.26 -1.65
C GLY A 333 -6.90 -25.76 -0.25
N THR A 334 -5.84 -24.97 -0.15
CA THR A 334 -5.38 -24.43 1.12
C THR A 334 -6.27 -23.23 1.51
N VAL A 335 -7.28 -23.49 2.31
CA VAL A 335 -8.11 -22.45 2.92
C VAL A 335 -7.33 -21.85 4.08
N LEU A 336 -6.65 -20.74 3.83
CA LEU A 336 -6.09 -19.92 4.90
C LEU A 336 -7.25 -19.44 5.78
N VAL A 337 -7.17 -19.71 7.08
CA VAL A 337 -8.16 -19.20 8.03
C VAL A 337 -8.00 -17.67 8.10
N PRO A 338 -8.95 -16.88 7.57
CA PRO A 338 -8.72 -15.45 7.30
C PRO A 338 -8.44 -14.61 8.55
N ASP A 339 -8.87 -15.07 9.71
CA ASP A 339 -8.77 -14.38 11.00
C ASP A 339 -7.71 -14.98 11.93
N ALA A 340 -6.95 -15.98 11.45
CA ALA A 340 -5.88 -16.58 12.24
C ALA A 340 -4.74 -15.55 12.48
N PRO A 341 -4.10 -15.57 13.65
CA PRO A 341 -2.96 -14.69 13.95
C PRO A 341 -1.81 -14.80 12.93
N PHE A 342 -1.75 -15.90 12.18
CA PHE A 342 -0.70 -16.24 11.23
C PHE A 342 -1.16 -16.17 9.75
N ALA A 343 -2.38 -15.72 9.47
CA ALA A 343 -2.92 -15.69 8.11
C ALA A 343 -2.02 -14.94 7.10
N ALA A 344 -1.43 -13.82 7.49
CA ALA A 344 -0.54 -13.07 6.60
C ALA A 344 0.78 -13.80 6.30
N PRO A 345 1.52 -14.34 7.30
CA PRO A 345 2.70 -15.16 7.03
C PRO A 345 2.40 -16.44 6.24
N SER A 346 1.26 -17.10 6.50
CA SER A 346 0.85 -18.30 5.77
C SER A 346 0.53 -18.00 4.30
N GLN A 347 -0.11 -16.87 4.03
CA GLN A 347 -0.33 -16.41 2.66
C GLN A 347 1.01 -16.14 1.95
N GLU A 348 1.99 -15.55 2.63
CA GLU A 348 3.31 -15.31 2.07
C GLU A 348 4.02 -16.63 1.73
N CYS A 349 3.84 -17.69 2.54
CA CYS A 349 4.33 -19.04 2.20
C CYS A 349 3.76 -19.54 0.88
N ALA A 350 2.44 -19.38 0.67
CA ALA A 350 1.77 -19.77 -0.57
C ALA A 350 2.24 -18.95 -1.78
N GLU A 351 2.47 -17.64 -1.59
CA GLU A 351 3.02 -16.76 -2.63
C GLU A 351 4.44 -17.16 -3.03
N GLN A 352 5.29 -17.50 -2.07
CA GLN A 352 6.65 -18.00 -2.32
C GLN A 352 6.62 -19.31 -3.15
N PHE A 353 5.72 -20.24 -2.84
CA PHE A 353 5.54 -21.48 -3.61
C PHE A 353 5.08 -21.18 -5.04
N ARG A 354 4.04 -20.36 -5.20
CA ARG A 354 3.51 -19.93 -6.50
C ARG A 354 4.62 -19.35 -7.39
N ASP A 355 5.48 -18.53 -6.81
CA ASP A 355 6.52 -17.81 -7.52
C ASP A 355 7.77 -18.66 -7.76
N GLY A 356 7.79 -19.94 -7.29
CA GLY A 356 8.88 -20.89 -7.48
C GLY A 356 10.06 -20.68 -6.52
N HIS A 357 9.87 -19.90 -5.45
CA HIS A 357 10.87 -19.63 -4.42
C HIS A 357 10.82 -20.69 -3.33
N TYR A 358 11.12 -21.93 -3.68
CA TYR A 358 10.89 -23.10 -2.83
C TYR A 358 11.67 -23.06 -1.49
N PHE A 359 12.91 -22.61 -1.48
CA PHE A 359 13.68 -22.43 -0.23
C PHE A 359 13.00 -21.41 0.69
N GLY A 360 12.58 -20.27 0.14
CA GLY A 360 11.84 -19.25 0.88
C GLY A 360 10.54 -19.80 1.45
N CYS A 361 9.80 -20.55 0.65
CA CYS A 361 8.57 -21.23 1.07
C CYS A 361 8.84 -22.20 2.23
N ILE A 362 9.80 -23.10 2.12
CA ILE A 362 10.13 -24.09 3.17
C ILE A 362 10.54 -23.39 4.47
N ALA A 363 11.46 -22.44 4.40
CA ALA A 363 11.97 -21.72 5.57
C ALA A 363 10.86 -20.93 6.28
N LEU A 364 10.05 -20.19 5.51
CA LEU A 364 8.97 -19.38 6.08
C LEU A 364 7.87 -20.26 6.67
N THR A 365 7.46 -21.31 5.96
CA THR A 365 6.45 -22.29 6.44
C THR A 365 6.86 -22.90 7.78
N GLN A 366 8.12 -23.26 7.93
CA GLN A 366 8.62 -23.79 9.19
C GLN A 366 8.54 -22.78 10.34
N ILE A 367 8.93 -21.51 10.09
CA ILE A 367 8.85 -20.43 11.09
C ILE A 367 7.38 -20.22 11.50
N VAL A 368 6.45 -20.26 10.55
CA VAL A 368 5.02 -20.09 10.85
C VAL A 368 4.50 -21.24 11.70
N MET A 369 4.80 -22.49 11.35
CA MET A 369 4.40 -23.66 12.14
C MET A 369 4.97 -23.63 13.57
N GLU A 370 6.23 -23.23 13.74
CA GLU A 370 6.82 -23.05 15.07
C GLU A 370 6.05 -22.01 15.91
N ASN A 371 5.70 -20.91 15.31
CA ASN A 371 4.92 -19.86 15.98
C ASN A 371 3.49 -20.30 16.29
N ILE A 372 2.85 -21.10 15.45
CA ILE A 372 1.53 -21.70 15.73
C ILE A 372 1.63 -22.60 16.97
N ILE A 373 2.62 -23.47 17.06
CA ILE A 373 2.82 -24.32 18.24
C ILE A 373 3.07 -23.49 19.51
N CYS A 374 3.85 -22.41 19.42
CA CYS A 374 4.03 -21.47 20.52
C CYS A 374 2.71 -20.78 20.91
N HIS A 375 1.88 -20.44 19.96
CA HIS A 375 0.56 -19.83 20.19
C HIS A 375 -0.41 -20.81 20.85
N VAL A 376 -0.49 -22.04 20.36
CA VAL A 376 -1.26 -23.13 21.00
C VAL A 376 -0.82 -23.34 22.45
N TRP A 377 0.49 -23.32 22.69
CA TRP A 377 1.05 -23.37 24.04
C TRP A 377 0.51 -22.25 24.93
N GLN A 378 0.54 -20.99 24.45
CA GLN A 378 0.07 -19.85 25.23
C GLN A 378 -1.42 -19.95 25.57
N ILE A 379 -2.25 -20.37 24.62
CA ILE A 379 -3.69 -20.50 24.81
C ILE A 379 -4.03 -21.64 25.74
N LYS A 380 -3.49 -22.84 25.47
CA LYS A 380 -3.87 -24.05 26.21
C LYS A 380 -3.24 -24.13 27.61
N LEU A 381 -2.02 -23.64 27.77
CA LEU A 381 -1.33 -23.70 29.05
C LEU A 381 -1.37 -22.40 29.86
N LYS A 382 -1.87 -21.30 29.27
CA LYS A 382 -1.92 -19.95 29.87
C LYS A 382 -0.56 -19.50 30.46
N LYS A 383 0.53 -19.94 29.83
CA LYS A 383 1.93 -19.64 30.22
C LYS A 383 2.68 -19.11 29.01
N LYS A 384 3.68 -18.25 29.27
CA LYS A 384 4.58 -17.85 28.17
C LYS A 384 5.35 -19.10 27.68
N PRO A 385 5.51 -19.28 26.35
CA PRO A 385 6.34 -20.36 25.82
C PRO A 385 7.76 -20.18 26.35
N ASN A 386 8.43 -21.30 26.59
CA ASN A 386 9.81 -21.28 27.05
C ASN A 386 10.67 -20.73 25.90
N GLN A 387 11.15 -19.49 25.99
CA GLN A 387 11.95 -18.84 24.98
C GLN A 387 13.31 -19.53 24.74
N GLU A 388 13.79 -20.28 25.73
CA GLU A 388 14.96 -21.14 25.62
C GLU A 388 14.60 -22.58 25.23
N GLY A 389 13.32 -22.90 25.16
CA GLY A 389 12.82 -24.21 24.79
C GLY A 389 12.73 -24.38 23.30
N SER A 390 13.49 -25.31 22.75
CA SER A 390 13.33 -25.70 21.34
C SER A 390 11.89 -26.10 21.05
N PHE A 391 11.49 -25.96 19.79
CA PHE A 391 10.22 -26.43 19.25
C PHE A 391 9.83 -27.81 19.78
N GLU A 392 10.79 -28.75 19.82
CA GLU A 392 10.63 -30.11 20.35
C GLU A 392 10.13 -30.17 21.82
N LYS A 393 10.65 -29.29 22.68
CA LYS A 393 10.22 -29.24 24.10
C LYS A 393 8.77 -28.71 24.20
N ASN A 394 8.41 -27.72 23.43
CA ASN A 394 7.05 -27.19 23.41
C ASN A 394 6.08 -28.25 22.87
N LEU A 395 6.43 -28.89 21.76
CA LEU A 395 5.65 -29.96 21.15
C LEU A 395 5.46 -31.16 22.11
N ALA A 396 6.54 -31.65 22.75
CA ALA A 396 6.48 -32.75 23.70
C ALA A 396 5.61 -32.44 24.92
N ALA A 397 5.64 -31.20 25.40
CA ALA A 397 4.84 -30.82 26.57
C ALA A 397 3.35 -30.66 26.21
N LEU A 398 3.00 -30.15 25.02
CA LEU A 398 1.62 -30.12 24.54
C LEU A 398 1.06 -31.52 24.30
N HIS A 399 1.87 -32.42 23.75
CA HIS A 399 1.53 -33.82 23.56
C HIS A 399 1.32 -34.54 24.92
N LYS A 400 2.21 -34.37 25.88
CA LYS A 400 2.06 -34.93 27.26
C LYS A 400 0.76 -34.49 27.93
N LYS A 401 0.21 -33.34 27.55
CA LYS A 401 -1.05 -32.80 28.05
C LYS A 401 -2.26 -33.15 27.18
N THR A 402 -2.08 -34.00 26.18
CA THR A 402 -3.13 -34.45 25.21
C THR A 402 -3.73 -33.33 24.37
N PHE A 403 -3.04 -32.19 24.26
CA PHE A 403 -3.46 -31.09 23.37
C PHE A 403 -3.04 -31.29 21.90
N ILE A 404 -2.10 -32.21 21.68
CA ILE A 404 -1.62 -32.65 20.36
C ILE A 404 -1.68 -34.17 20.33
N SER A 405 -2.25 -34.75 19.27
CA SER A 405 -2.34 -36.19 19.06
C SER A 405 -0.99 -36.83 18.71
N ASP A 406 -0.88 -38.17 18.84
CA ASP A 406 0.32 -38.92 18.43
C ASP A 406 0.63 -38.72 16.93
N GLU A 407 -0.41 -38.66 16.10
CA GLU A 407 -0.30 -38.41 14.68
C GLU A 407 0.34 -37.05 14.38
N TRP A 408 -0.19 -36.01 15.00
CA TRP A 408 0.34 -34.65 14.84
C TRP A 408 1.75 -34.51 15.38
N LYS A 409 2.03 -35.13 16.52
CA LYS A 409 3.38 -35.15 17.08
C LYS A 409 4.36 -35.76 16.10
N THR A 410 4.02 -36.90 15.51
CA THR A 410 4.87 -37.62 14.54
C THR A 410 5.12 -36.76 13.29
N LYS A 411 4.07 -36.16 12.71
CA LYS A 411 4.18 -35.28 11.54
C LYS A 411 5.11 -34.07 11.80
N LEU A 412 4.94 -33.42 12.95
CA LEU A 412 5.72 -32.26 13.33
C LEU A 412 7.17 -32.58 13.72
N ASP A 413 7.42 -33.72 14.40
CA ASP A 413 8.77 -34.21 14.69
C ASP A 413 9.53 -34.57 13.41
N GLN A 414 8.86 -35.21 12.44
CA GLN A 414 9.44 -35.51 11.14
C GLN A 414 9.81 -34.23 10.39
N MET A 415 8.88 -33.27 10.28
CA MET A 415 9.14 -31.97 9.68
C MET A 415 10.34 -31.27 10.33
N TRP A 416 10.39 -31.29 11.67
CA TRP A 416 11.47 -30.65 12.41
C TRP A 416 12.83 -31.32 12.19
N SER A 417 12.86 -32.65 12.06
CA SER A 417 14.09 -33.40 11.79
C SER A 417 14.61 -33.17 10.36
N GLU A 418 13.72 -33.05 9.38
CA GLU A 418 14.05 -32.83 7.97
C GLU A 418 14.61 -31.42 7.69
N ARG A 419 14.40 -30.45 8.61
CA ARG A 419 14.86 -29.05 8.44
C ARG A 419 16.35 -28.94 8.13
N HIS A 420 17.20 -29.76 8.75
CA HIS A 420 18.64 -29.73 8.53
C HIS A 420 19.05 -30.02 7.08
N SER A 421 18.23 -30.76 6.35
CA SER A 421 18.48 -31.05 4.94
C SER A 421 18.33 -29.82 4.04
N PHE A 422 17.55 -28.83 4.47
CA PHE A 422 17.26 -27.60 3.72
C PHE A 422 18.01 -26.38 4.24
N TYR A 423 18.32 -26.32 5.55
CA TYR A 423 19.08 -25.20 6.14
C TYR A 423 20.56 -25.21 5.83
N HIS A 424 21.14 -26.41 5.67
CA HIS A 424 22.52 -26.55 5.25
C HIS A 424 22.51 -26.74 3.73
N LEU A 425 22.63 -25.63 2.98
CA LEU A 425 22.77 -25.61 1.53
C LEU A 425 23.80 -26.68 1.11
N ARG A 426 23.29 -27.81 0.62
CA ARG A 426 24.12 -28.87 0.06
C ARG A 426 24.01 -28.78 -1.45
N PRO A 427 25.12 -28.72 -2.20
CA PRO A 427 25.10 -28.61 -3.65
C PRO A 427 24.25 -29.68 -4.36
N SER A 428 24.08 -30.86 -3.73
CA SER A 428 23.24 -31.95 -4.23
C SER A 428 21.74 -31.71 -4.10
N VAL A 429 21.28 -30.81 -3.20
CA VAL A 429 19.87 -30.47 -3.03
C VAL A 429 19.51 -29.25 -3.89
N ASP A 430 20.46 -28.33 -4.08
CA ASP A 430 20.25 -27.13 -4.88
C ASP A 430 20.08 -27.42 -6.37
N SER A 431 20.60 -28.59 -6.86
CA SER A 431 20.51 -28.98 -8.25
C SER A 431 19.19 -29.67 -8.65
N ASP A 432 18.38 -30.11 -7.66
CA ASP A 432 17.14 -30.84 -7.92
C ASP A 432 15.90 -30.03 -7.56
N GLN A 433 15.54 -29.09 -8.44
CA GLN A 433 14.38 -28.22 -8.25
C GLN A 433 13.07 -28.99 -8.02
N ARG A 434 12.91 -30.18 -8.60
CA ARG A 434 11.71 -31.02 -8.42
C ARG A 434 11.56 -31.50 -6.99
N LYS A 435 12.67 -31.90 -6.35
CA LYS A 435 12.66 -32.29 -4.92
C LYS A 435 12.36 -31.13 -4.01
N LEU A 436 12.90 -29.96 -4.33
CA LEU A 436 12.60 -28.73 -3.59
C LEU A 436 11.12 -28.32 -3.73
N GLU A 437 10.58 -28.39 -4.92
CA GLU A 437 9.15 -28.12 -5.17
C GLU A 437 8.26 -29.09 -4.40
N GLU A 438 8.57 -30.39 -4.44
CA GLU A 438 7.80 -31.40 -3.71
C GLU A 438 7.87 -31.19 -2.18
N ALA A 439 9.06 -30.88 -1.65
CA ALA A 439 9.27 -30.57 -0.24
C ALA A 439 8.50 -29.31 0.18
N ALA A 440 8.59 -28.24 -0.61
CA ALA A 440 7.87 -26.99 -0.36
C ALA A 440 6.35 -27.21 -0.36
N ARG A 441 5.83 -27.97 -1.32
CA ARG A 441 4.43 -28.34 -1.41
C ARG A 441 3.97 -29.15 -0.18
N LYS A 442 4.71 -30.16 0.23
CA LYS A 442 4.40 -30.96 1.43
C LYS A 442 4.36 -30.09 2.68
N MET A 443 5.34 -29.21 2.83
CA MET A 443 5.39 -28.28 3.98
C MET A 443 4.21 -27.34 4.00
N LEU A 444 3.82 -26.78 2.86
CA LEU A 444 2.70 -25.86 2.76
C LEU A 444 1.36 -26.55 3.05
N LEU A 445 1.15 -27.78 2.55
CA LEU A 445 -0.02 -28.57 2.87
C LEU A 445 -0.09 -28.92 4.37
N LEU A 446 1.03 -29.29 4.97
CA LEU A 446 1.11 -29.55 6.42
C LEU A 446 0.81 -28.31 7.24
N LEU A 447 1.27 -27.12 6.81
CA LEU A 447 0.92 -25.85 7.47
C LEU A 447 -0.59 -25.61 7.42
N ASN A 448 -1.21 -25.81 6.26
CA ASN A 448 -2.64 -25.64 6.10
C ASN A 448 -3.44 -26.60 7.01
N ASP A 449 -3.05 -27.87 7.06
CA ASP A 449 -3.69 -28.86 7.93
C ASP A 449 -3.53 -28.46 9.40
N LEU A 450 -2.34 -27.95 9.80
CA LEU A 450 -2.06 -27.47 11.15
C LEU A 450 -2.92 -26.27 11.54
N GLU A 451 -3.12 -25.34 10.60
CA GLU A 451 -3.99 -24.18 10.83
C GLU A 451 -5.44 -24.60 10.99
N GLN A 452 -5.92 -25.52 10.18
CA GLN A 452 -7.28 -26.04 10.30
C GLN A 452 -7.51 -26.76 11.63
N GLU A 453 -6.55 -27.56 12.08
CA GLU A 453 -6.66 -28.31 13.33
C GLU A 453 -6.62 -27.41 14.57
N PHE A 454 -5.69 -26.45 14.62
CA PHE A 454 -5.40 -25.71 15.85
C PHE A 454 -5.93 -24.29 15.88
N LEU A 455 -6.23 -23.69 14.72
CA LEU A 455 -6.75 -22.35 14.58
C LEU A 455 -8.13 -22.32 13.88
N GLY A 456 -8.57 -23.42 13.29
CA GLY A 456 -9.86 -23.66 12.71
C GLY A 456 -10.89 -23.95 13.79
N PHE A 457 -11.67 -22.99 14.10
CA PHE A 457 -13.02 -22.86 14.63
C PHE A 457 -13.52 -23.82 15.71
N ASP A 458 -13.67 -23.29 16.92
CA ASP A 458 -14.93 -23.38 17.64
C ASP A 458 -15.96 -22.41 16.98
N VAL A 459 -16.57 -22.83 15.87
CA VAL A 459 -17.87 -22.32 15.45
C VAL A 459 -18.91 -23.13 16.20
N LYS A 460 -19.18 -22.71 17.40
CA LYS A 460 -20.44 -22.99 18.09
C LYS A 460 -21.06 -21.68 18.51
#